data_38f75038927320d6b7092f053ed25ae6
#
_entry.id   38f75038927320d6b7092f053ed25ae6
#
_cell.length_a   1.000
_cell.length_b   1.000
_cell.length_c   1.000
_cell.angle_alpha   90.00
_cell.angle_beta   90.00
_cell.angle_gamma   90.00
#
_symmetry.space_group_name_H-M   'P 1'
#
loop_
_entity.id
_entity.type
_entity.pdbx_description
1 polymer ?
#
loop_
_entity_poly.entity_id
_entity_poly.type
_entity_poly.pdbx_seq_one_letter_code
_entity_poly.pdbx_strand_id
1 'polypeptide(L)'
;MIERPKMLFSIVERGSGRSLTQWLTSQNIRFHIQFVGTGTAPSDMLDILGLGSVDKDVILSFSTQGAIDAMVGKFSQGFSAVVRSRGILAVLQPNAISNLFATILNKQTGDYP
;
A
#
# COMPACT_ATOMS: atom_id res chain seq x y z
N MET A 1 -20.12 -11.54 8.12
CA MET A 1 -20.28 -10.40 7.20
C MET A 1 -18.96 -10.11 6.48
N ILE A 2 -19.02 -9.89 5.19
CA ILE A 2 -17.84 -9.55 4.39
C ILE A 2 -17.53 -8.07 4.59
N GLU A 3 -16.31 -7.75 5.00
CA GLU A 3 -15.88 -6.37 5.17
C GLU A 3 -15.73 -5.66 3.82
N ARG A 4 -15.92 -4.36 3.83
CA ARG A 4 -15.69 -3.53 2.64
C ARG A 4 -14.20 -3.48 2.34
N PRO A 5 -13.79 -3.69 1.08
CA PRO A 5 -12.39 -3.54 0.70
C PRO A 5 -11.96 -2.08 0.72
N LYS A 6 -10.68 -1.88 1.03
CA LYS A 6 -10.00 -0.60 0.86
C LYS A 6 -8.76 -0.80 0.01
N MET A 7 -8.30 0.28 -0.59
CA MET A 7 -7.11 0.29 -1.40
C MET A 7 -6.03 1.13 -0.73
N LEU A 8 -4.81 0.63 -0.77
CA LEU A 8 -3.63 1.35 -0.36
C LEU A 8 -2.79 1.66 -1.59
N PHE A 9 -2.50 2.93 -1.78
CA PHE A 9 -1.66 3.41 -2.88
C PHE A 9 -0.33 3.88 -2.30
N SER A 10 0.77 3.33 -2.79
CA SER A 10 2.10 3.63 -2.26
C SER A 10 3.05 4.01 -3.39
N ILE A 11 3.83 5.07 -3.18
CA ILE A 11 4.93 5.44 -4.06
C ILE A 11 6.17 5.55 -3.19
N VAL A 12 7.18 4.74 -3.50
CA VAL A 12 8.43 4.71 -2.74
C VAL A 12 9.62 4.74 -3.70
N GLU A 13 10.82 4.93 -3.15
CA GLU A 13 12.03 4.89 -3.94
C GLU A 13 12.16 3.56 -4.69
N ARG A 14 12.75 3.63 -5.88
CA ARG A 14 13.04 2.44 -6.68
C ARG A 14 13.88 1.46 -5.87
N GLY A 15 13.39 0.24 -5.75
CA GLY A 15 14.03 -0.81 -4.97
C GLY A 15 13.43 -1.03 -3.59
N SER A 16 12.64 -0.09 -3.07
CA SER A 16 12.01 -0.22 -1.74
C SER A 16 10.67 -0.95 -1.76
N GLY A 17 10.10 -1.17 -2.94
CA GLY A 17 8.77 -1.77 -3.05
C GLY A 17 8.67 -3.16 -2.46
N ARG A 18 9.71 -3.97 -2.64
CA ARG A 18 9.73 -5.34 -2.12
C ARG A 18 9.65 -5.36 -0.59
N SER A 19 10.45 -4.52 0.06
CA SER A 19 10.43 -4.42 1.52
C SER A 19 9.07 -3.96 2.03
N LEU A 20 8.46 -3.02 1.33
CA LEU A 20 7.14 -2.53 1.69
C LEU A 20 6.08 -3.62 1.54
N THR A 21 6.06 -4.35 0.42
CA THR A 21 5.07 -5.41 0.22
C THR A 21 5.24 -6.55 1.23
N GLN A 22 6.46 -6.87 1.61
CA GLN A 22 6.72 -7.87 2.65
C GLN A 22 6.16 -7.43 3.99
N TRP A 23 6.37 -6.17 4.36
CA TRP A 23 5.80 -5.65 5.60
C TRP A 23 4.27 -5.61 5.56
N LEU A 24 3.69 -5.15 4.45
CA LEU A 24 2.23 -5.12 4.30
C LEU A 24 1.63 -6.52 4.39
N THR A 25 2.31 -7.52 3.81
CA THR A 25 1.86 -8.91 3.89
C THR A 25 1.83 -9.38 5.36
N SER A 26 2.80 -8.98 6.16
CA SER A 26 2.80 -9.28 7.58
C SER A 26 1.66 -8.62 8.34
N GLN A 27 1.05 -7.58 7.77
CA GLN A 27 -0.10 -6.86 8.32
C GLN A 27 -1.43 -7.33 7.71
N ASN A 28 -1.47 -8.52 7.12
CA ASN A 28 -2.66 -9.08 6.47
C ASN A 28 -3.11 -8.35 5.21
N ILE A 29 -2.22 -7.59 4.60
CA ILE A 29 -2.46 -6.96 3.30
C ILE A 29 -1.62 -7.73 2.29
N ARG A 30 -2.26 -8.67 1.58
CA ARG A 30 -1.55 -9.68 0.79
C ARG A 30 -1.69 -9.54 -0.71
N PHE A 31 -2.63 -8.75 -1.19
CA PHE A 31 -2.83 -8.54 -2.62
C PHE A 31 -2.12 -7.27 -3.04
N HIS A 32 -1.11 -7.40 -3.89
CA HIS A 32 -0.32 -6.27 -4.37
C HIS A 32 -0.14 -6.34 -5.88
N ILE A 33 -0.18 -5.17 -6.52
CA ILE A 33 0.26 -4.97 -7.89
C ILE A 33 1.38 -3.95 -7.82
N GLN A 34 2.56 -4.30 -8.32
CA GLN A 34 3.71 -3.41 -8.30
C GLN A 34 4.17 -3.10 -9.73
N PHE A 35 4.49 -1.86 -9.97
CA PHE A 35 5.02 -1.42 -11.23
C PHE A 35 5.99 -0.24 -11.01
N VAL A 36 6.73 0.10 -12.06
CA VAL A 36 7.66 1.22 -12.03
C VAL A 36 6.98 2.43 -12.65
N GLY A 37 7.00 3.54 -11.94
CA GLY A 37 6.48 4.81 -12.42
C GLY A 37 7.58 5.84 -12.54
N THR A 38 7.30 6.92 -13.27
CA THR A 38 8.22 8.04 -13.43
C THR A 38 7.63 9.29 -12.80
N GLY A 39 8.39 9.92 -11.92
CA GLY A 39 7.95 11.18 -11.30
C GLY A 39 8.09 12.34 -12.27
N THR A 40 7.03 13.16 -12.36
CA THR A 40 7.01 14.36 -13.21
C THR A 40 6.85 15.65 -12.40
N ALA A 41 6.75 15.55 -11.06
CA ALA A 41 6.67 16.71 -10.20
C ALA A 41 8.02 17.46 -10.17
N PRO A 42 8.02 18.75 -9.78
CA PRO A 42 9.27 19.50 -9.62
C PRO A 42 10.24 18.76 -8.69
N SER A 43 11.53 18.85 -9.01
CA SER A 43 12.55 18.08 -8.29
C SER A 43 12.64 18.45 -6.81
N ASP A 44 12.41 19.69 -6.43
CA ASP A 44 12.41 20.11 -5.04
C ASP A 44 11.29 19.42 -4.25
N MET A 45 10.12 19.24 -4.86
CA MET A 45 9.00 18.55 -4.27
C MET A 45 9.29 17.07 -4.07
N LEU A 46 9.90 16.44 -5.08
CA LEU A 46 10.30 15.04 -5.00
C LEU A 46 11.37 14.83 -3.93
N ASP A 47 12.31 15.75 -3.78
CA ASP A 47 13.36 15.70 -2.76
C ASP A 47 12.76 15.77 -1.35
N ILE A 48 11.79 16.63 -1.13
CA ILE A 48 11.11 16.74 0.18
C ILE A 48 10.44 15.41 0.55
N LEU A 49 9.84 14.74 -0.44
CA LEU A 49 9.19 13.44 -0.22
C LEU A 49 10.20 12.27 -0.18
N GLY A 50 11.48 12.54 -0.40
CA GLY A 50 12.49 11.49 -0.47
C GLY A 50 12.42 10.69 -1.77
N LEU A 51 11.87 11.28 -2.84
CA LEU A 51 11.66 10.63 -4.13
C LEU A 51 12.49 11.33 -5.23
N GLY A 52 13.75 11.66 -4.90
CA GLY A 52 14.61 12.40 -5.81
C GLY A 52 15.00 11.67 -7.09
N SER A 53 14.91 10.34 -7.13
CA SER A 53 15.19 9.58 -8.34
C SER A 53 14.02 9.67 -9.33
N VAL A 54 14.31 9.50 -10.62
CA VAL A 54 13.30 9.58 -11.66
C VAL A 54 12.32 8.40 -11.56
N ASP A 55 12.81 7.20 -11.34
CA ASP A 55 11.99 5.99 -11.27
C ASP A 55 11.56 5.71 -9.84
N LYS A 56 10.32 5.28 -9.71
CA LYS A 56 9.68 4.96 -8.43
C LYS A 56 9.09 3.57 -8.48
N ASP A 57 9.03 2.91 -7.33
CA ASP A 57 8.19 1.73 -7.16
C ASP A 57 6.81 2.20 -6.75
N VAL A 58 5.79 1.79 -7.51
CA VAL A 58 4.38 2.11 -7.24
C VAL A 58 3.68 0.81 -6.91
N ILE A 59 2.99 0.79 -5.78
CA ILE A 59 2.30 -0.41 -5.32
C ILE A 59 0.84 -0.07 -5.07
N LEU A 60 -0.05 -0.86 -5.66
CA LEU A 60 -1.47 -0.85 -5.35
C LEU A 60 -1.76 -2.09 -4.52
N SER A 61 -2.29 -1.89 -3.33
CA SER A 61 -2.62 -2.99 -2.43
C SER A 61 -4.09 -2.95 -2.08
N PHE A 62 -4.72 -4.11 -1.94
CA PHE A 62 -6.12 -4.21 -1.58
C PHE A 62 -6.25 -5.16 -0.41
N SER A 63 -7.12 -4.81 0.54
CA SER A 63 -7.46 -5.70 1.65
C SER A 63 -8.82 -5.29 2.23
N THR A 64 -9.18 -5.91 3.34
CA THR A 64 -10.39 -5.53 4.06
C THR A 64 -10.18 -4.21 4.79
N GLN A 65 -11.27 -3.50 5.08
CA GLN A 65 -11.21 -2.27 5.85
C GLN A 65 -10.49 -2.48 7.19
N GLY A 66 -10.81 -3.58 7.89
CA GLY A 66 -10.19 -3.86 9.18
C GLY A 66 -8.69 -4.02 9.10
N ALA A 67 -8.19 -4.76 8.10
CA ALA A 67 -6.76 -4.95 7.91
C ALA A 67 -6.05 -3.64 7.57
N ILE A 68 -6.63 -2.84 6.67
CA ILE A 68 -6.05 -1.53 6.29
C ILE A 68 -6.04 -0.58 7.48
N ASP A 69 -7.13 -0.49 8.23
CA ASP A 69 -7.23 0.42 9.37
C ASP A 69 -6.24 0.02 10.48
N ALA A 70 -6.06 -1.27 10.72
CA ALA A 70 -5.08 -1.75 11.69
C ALA A 70 -3.65 -1.43 11.25
N MET A 71 -3.35 -1.57 9.95
CA MET A 71 -2.04 -1.23 9.41
C MET A 71 -1.75 0.26 9.57
N VAL A 72 -2.73 1.12 9.30
CA VAL A 72 -2.56 2.57 9.44
C VAL A 72 -2.15 2.92 10.87
N GLY A 73 -2.71 2.24 11.87
CA GLY A 73 -2.33 2.45 13.27
C GLY A 73 -0.88 2.09 13.58
N LYS A 74 -0.25 1.25 12.76
CA LYS A 74 1.16 0.84 12.92
C LYS A 74 2.07 1.49 11.89
N PHE A 75 1.55 2.36 11.07
CA PHE A 75 2.23 2.89 9.89
C PHE A 75 3.53 3.60 10.24
N SER A 76 3.51 4.49 11.21
CA SER A 76 4.69 5.29 11.54
C SER A 76 5.87 4.44 12.01
N GLN A 77 5.61 3.31 12.66
CA GLN A 77 6.65 2.42 13.13
C GLN A 77 7.11 1.46 12.04
N GLY A 78 6.17 0.80 11.36
CA GLY A 78 6.46 -0.21 10.38
C GLY A 78 6.99 0.35 9.07
N PHE A 79 6.31 1.35 8.51
CA PHE A 79 6.71 1.96 7.25
C PHE A 79 8.08 2.62 7.37
N SER A 80 8.30 3.36 8.44
CA SER A 80 9.58 4.05 8.68
C SER A 80 10.74 3.07 8.77
N ALA A 81 10.53 1.94 9.45
CA ALA A 81 11.58 0.94 9.62
C ALA A 81 11.91 0.24 8.29
N VAL A 82 10.91 0.05 7.43
CA VAL A 82 11.06 -0.74 6.20
C VAL A 82 11.56 0.11 5.04
N VAL A 83 11.07 1.34 4.89
CA VAL A 83 11.37 2.20 3.74
C VAL A 83 11.94 3.56 4.15
N ARG A 84 12.46 3.68 5.36
CA ARG A 84 13.10 4.89 5.88
C ARG A 84 12.18 6.12 5.88
N SER A 85 10.90 5.93 6.08
CA SER A 85 9.88 6.98 6.19
C SER A 85 9.77 7.90 4.99
N ARG A 86 10.15 7.44 3.81
CA ARG A 86 10.12 8.29 2.62
C ARG A 86 9.16 7.74 1.58
N GLY A 87 8.44 8.64 0.95
CA GLY A 87 7.49 8.30 -0.07
C GLY A 87 6.09 8.81 0.23
N ILE A 88 5.14 8.28 -0.53
CA ILE A 88 3.73 8.64 -0.41
C ILE A 88 2.94 7.37 -0.11
N LEU A 89 2.02 7.47 0.86
CA LEU A 89 1.10 6.40 1.17
C LEU A 89 -0.28 7.02 1.33
N ALA A 90 -1.25 6.51 0.58
CA ALA A 90 -2.62 7.01 0.64
C ALA A 90 -3.60 5.86 0.70
N VAL A 91 -4.59 5.97 1.57
CA VAL A 91 -5.68 4.99 1.67
C VAL A 91 -6.87 5.52 0.90
N LEU A 92 -7.42 4.69 0.01
CA LEU A 92 -8.54 5.06 -0.83
C LEU A 92 -9.70 4.10 -0.58
N GLN A 93 -10.91 4.65 -0.65
CA GLN A 93 -12.14 3.84 -0.53
C GLN A 93 -12.70 3.65 -1.92
N PRO A 94 -12.67 2.42 -2.48
CA PRO A 94 -13.28 2.17 -3.78
C PRO A 94 -14.79 2.42 -3.72
N ASN A 95 -15.34 3.07 -4.74
CA ASN A 95 -16.79 3.26 -4.84
C ASN A 95 -17.51 1.98 -5.25
N ALA A 96 -16.83 1.13 -6.01
CA ALA A 96 -17.36 -0.16 -6.45
C ALA A 96 -16.22 -1.15 -6.59
N ILE A 97 -16.50 -2.41 -6.31
CA ILE A 97 -15.54 -3.50 -6.42
C ILE A 97 -16.32 -4.79 -6.69
N SER A 98 -15.74 -5.70 -7.47
CA SER A 98 -16.44 -6.94 -7.79
C SER A 98 -16.64 -7.80 -6.54
N ASN A 99 -17.77 -8.50 -6.48
CA ASN A 99 -18.08 -9.38 -5.35
C ASN A 99 -17.06 -10.51 -5.22
N LEU A 100 -16.58 -11.03 -6.33
CA LEU A 100 -15.57 -12.09 -6.31
C LEU A 100 -14.29 -11.60 -5.65
N PHE A 101 -13.84 -10.41 -6.04
CA PHE A 101 -12.61 -9.85 -5.47
C PHE A 101 -12.77 -9.57 -3.98
N ALA A 102 -13.89 -8.99 -3.57
CA ALA A 102 -14.18 -8.73 -2.16
C ALA A 102 -14.17 -10.03 -1.35
N THR A 103 -14.73 -11.11 -1.88
CA THR A 103 -14.75 -12.41 -1.22
C THR A 103 -13.33 -12.96 -1.06
N ILE A 104 -12.51 -12.85 -2.11
CA ILE A 104 -11.12 -13.32 -2.06
C ILE A 104 -10.33 -12.55 -1.00
N LEU A 105 -10.46 -11.23 -0.96
CA LEU A 105 -9.76 -10.40 0.03
C LEU A 105 -10.15 -10.79 1.46
N ASN A 106 -11.41 -11.03 1.71
CA ASN A 106 -11.87 -11.45 3.03
C ASN A 106 -11.31 -12.81 3.45
N LYS A 107 -11.20 -13.74 2.50
CA LYS A 107 -10.58 -15.05 2.77
C LYS A 107 -9.10 -14.90 3.13
N GLN A 108 -8.38 -14.03 2.44
CA GLN A 108 -6.95 -13.87 2.65
C GLN A 108 -6.62 -13.26 4.01
N THR A 109 -7.51 -12.46 4.57
CA THR A 109 -7.31 -11.88 5.91
C THR A 109 -7.76 -12.80 7.03
N GLY A 110 -8.42 -13.90 6.70
CA GLY A 110 -8.99 -14.78 7.72
C GLY A 110 -10.29 -14.29 8.31
N ASP A 111 -10.83 -13.19 7.80
CA ASP A 111 -12.09 -12.61 8.29
C ASP A 111 -13.30 -13.30 7.68
N TYR A 112 -13.11 -14.19 6.75
CA TYR A 112 -14.15 -14.90 6.05
C TYR A 112 -14.30 -16.29 6.67
N PRO A 113 -15.49 -16.63 7.15
CA PRO A 113 -15.72 -17.93 7.77
C PRO A 113 -15.66 -19.10 6.79
#